data_d7c7c76107511686afaefb31d2670523
#
_entry.id   d7c7c76107511686afaefb31d2670523
#
_cell.length_a   1.000
_cell.length_b   1.000
_cell.length_c   1.000
_cell.angle_alpha   90.00
_cell.angle_beta   90.00
_cell.angle_gamma   90.00
#
_symmetry.space_group_name_H-M   'P 1'
#
loop_
_entity.id
_entity.type
_entity.pdbx_description
1 polymer ?
#
loop_
_entity_poly.entity_id
_entity_poly.type
_entity_poly.pdbx_seq_one_letter_code
_entity_poly.pdbx_strand_id
1 'polypeptide(L)'
;MKRILALCMAMILAMATFAWAADDTVRIGVFLPLTGQNAFGGQLELEGVQMAHKEAGTVLGKKVELFVVDNKSDKVEAANATKRLIEKEKVQAIIGTYGSSLAMAGGEHSENAGIPQVGTSCTNPLVTQGKKYIFRVCFIDPFQGAGAATYAAKTLGFKKAAMLVDVANDYSVGLSNFFKKSFTKQGGQIVATLNYQSGDQDFTAQLTKIIAEKPDVLFIPSYFAEGAIIMKQAKELGATFKIMGGDAMDNPEITKIGGKAVEGFVHTTFPYDPSMKEMNPVAKKFTDDWKKTHSADKEPNVNAALGYDAYMIIIDAIKRAGKADPAAITKALAETKGFVGVTGATTINETHDAEKPVGLVMIQDGKKVYTGEITPDL
;
A
#
# COMPACT_ATOMS: atom_id res chain seq x y z
N MET A 1 -2.99 -26.69 -66.52
CA MET A 1 -3.54 -25.52 -65.83
C MET A 1 -4.46 -25.88 -64.63
N LYS A 2 -5.46 -26.75 -64.75
CA LYS A 2 -6.37 -27.11 -63.64
C LYS A 2 -5.66 -27.76 -62.39
N ARG A 3 -4.59 -28.53 -62.60
CA ARG A 3 -3.82 -29.14 -61.47
C ARG A 3 -2.91 -28.16 -60.71
N ILE A 4 -2.41 -27.13 -61.40
CA ILE A 4 -1.59 -26.07 -60.78
C ILE A 4 -2.47 -25.13 -59.96
N LEU A 5 -3.68 -24.82 -60.48
CA LEU A 5 -4.66 -24.00 -59.72
C LEU A 5 -5.13 -24.69 -58.42
N ALA A 6 -5.31 -26.00 -58.44
CA ALA A 6 -5.69 -26.78 -57.25
C ALA A 6 -4.55 -26.84 -56.19
N LEU A 7 -3.27 -26.90 -56.62
CA LEU A 7 -2.13 -26.85 -55.70
C LEU A 7 -1.96 -25.46 -55.05
N CYS A 8 -2.16 -24.37 -55.82
CA CYS A 8 -2.10 -23.02 -55.30
C CYS A 8 -3.25 -22.73 -54.31
N MET A 9 -4.46 -23.23 -54.58
CA MET A 9 -5.61 -23.07 -53.67
C MET A 9 -5.43 -23.90 -52.39
N ALA A 10 -4.81 -25.09 -52.44
CA ALA A 10 -4.48 -25.88 -51.26
C ALA A 10 -3.36 -25.24 -50.40
N MET A 11 -2.37 -24.55 -50.99
CA MET A 11 -1.35 -23.81 -50.29
C MET A 11 -1.90 -22.53 -49.61
N ILE A 12 -2.87 -21.85 -50.22
CA ILE A 12 -3.52 -20.69 -49.65
C ILE A 12 -4.44 -21.08 -48.48
N LEU A 13 -5.13 -22.22 -48.52
CA LEU A 13 -5.90 -22.76 -47.42
C LEU A 13 -5.00 -23.26 -46.27
N ALA A 14 -3.79 -23.74 -46.52
CA ALA A 14 -2.86 -24.17 -45.48
C ALA A 14 -2.16 -23.00 -44.77
N MET A 15 -2.11 -21.80 -45.36
CA MET A 15 -1.61 -20.58 -44.73
C MET A 15 -2.66 -19.86 -43.85
N ALA A 16 -3.93 -20.20 -43.97
CA ALA A 16 -5.00 -19.58 -43.19
C ALA A 16 -5.21 -20.21 -41.79
N THR A 17 -4.44 -21.26 -41.44
CA THR A 17 -4.53 -21.93 -40.13
C THR A 17 -3.36 -21.66 -39.20
N PHE A 18 -2.54 -20.63 -39.42
CA PHE A 18 -1.85 -19.98 -38.31
C PHE A 18 -2.87 -19.15 -37.59
N ALA A 19 -3.85 -19.82 -36.97
CA ALA A 19 -4.53 -19.24 -35.81
C ALA A 19 -3.42 -18.86 -34.84
N TRP A 20 -3.21 -17.56 -34.62
CA TRP A 20 -2.51 -17.09 -33.45
C TRP A 20 -3.12 -17.88 -32.30
N ALA A 21 -2.34 -18.77 -31.70
CA ALA A 21 -2.71 -19.32 -30.42
C ALA A 21 -2.94 -18.10 -29.53
N ALA A 22 -4.21 -17.77 -29.29
CA ALA A 22 -4.54 -16.73 -28.34
C ALA A 22 -3.79 -17.11 -27.07
N ASP A 23 -2.95 -16.20 -26.59
CA ASP A 23 -2.17 -16.45 -25.37
C ASP A 23 -3.19 -16.84 -24.29
N ASP A 24 -3.20 -18.14 -23.92
CA ASP A 24 -4.19 -18.72 -23.01
C ASP A 24 -3.95 -18.28 -21.56
N THR A 25 -3.00 -17.36 -21.37
CA THR A 25 -2.60 -16.85 -20.07
C THR A 25 -2.86 -15.35 -19.95
N VAL A 26 -3.24 -14.93 -18.75
CA VAL A 26 -3.27 -13.53 -18.32
C VAL A 26 -2.05 -13.32 -17.43
N ARG A 27 -1.18 -12.38 -17.82
CA ARG A 27 0.09 -12.12 -17.13
C ARG A 27 -0.05 -10.89 -16.24
N ILE A 28 0.12 -11.07 -14.93
CA ILE A 28 0.10 -10.00 -13.95
C ILE A 28 1.49 -9.87 -13.33
N GLY A 29 2.07 -8.67 -13.42
CA GLY A 29 3.32 -8.33 -12.78
C GLY A 29 3.12 -7.93 -11.32
N VAL A 30 4.09 -8.22 -10.48
CA VAL A 30 4.13 -7.81 -9.08
C VAL A 30 5.53 -7.28 -8.79
N PHE A 31 5.66 -6.01 -8.37
CA PHE A 31 6.94 -5.52 -7.89
C PHE A 31 6.78 -5.00 -6.46
N LEU A 32 7.52 -5.58 -5.54
CA LEU A 32 7.42 -5.31 -4.11
C LEU A 32 8.83 -5.29 -3.48
N PRO A 33 9.05 -4.58 -2.38
CA PRO A 33 10.30 -4.68 -1.64
C PRO A 33 10.33 -6.02 -0.88
N LEU A 34 10.96 -7.02 -1.45
CA LEU A 34 11.09 -8.35 -0.83
C LEU A 34 12.39 -8.49 -0.05
N THR A 35 13.35 -7.59 -0.30
CA THR A 35 14.59 -7.41 0.45
C THR A 35 14.81 -5.92 0.76
N GLY A 36 15.77 -5.63 1.65
CA GLY A 36 16.07 -4.26 2.09
C GLY A 36 15.17 -3.79 3.24
N GLN A 37 15.15 -2.48 3.46
CA GLN A 37 14.57 -1.83 4.64
C GLN A 37 13.05 -2.06 4.78
N ASN A 38 12.33 -2.11 3.66
CA ASN A 38 10.87 -2.26 3.63
C ASN A 38 10.41 -3.71 3.38
N ALA A 39 11.33 -4.68 3.44
CA ALA A 39 11.09 -6.07 3.04
C ALA A 39 9.89 -6.69 3.76
N PHE A 40 9.75 -6.45 5.05
CA PHE A 40 8.68 -7.09 5.82
C PHE A 40 7.28 -6.68 5.34
N GLY A 41 7.08 -5.38 5.03
CA GLY A 41 5.80 -4.90 4.47
C GLY A 41 5.52 -5.50 3.09
N GLY A 42 6.52 -5.47 2.21
CA GLY A 42 6.38 -6.04 0.86
C GLY A 42 6.16 -7.56 0.84
N GLN A 43 6.78 -8.30 1.77
CA GLN A 43 6.56 -9.75 1.91
C GLN A 43 5.12 -10.05 2.35
N LEU A 44 4.56 -9.28 3.29
CA LEU A 44 3.15 -9.42 3.70
C LEU A 44 2.19 -9.12 2.53
N GLU A 45 2.45 -8.05 1.76
CA GLU A 45 1.66 -7.76 0.57
C GLU A 45 1.71 -8.90 -0.45
N LEU A 46 2.91 -9.48 -0.67
CA LEU A 46 3.05 -10.63 -1.56
C LEU A 46 2.25 -11.85 -1.09
N GLU A 47 2.23 -12.13 0.21
CA GLU A 47 1.43 -13.21 0.77
C GLU A 47 -0.06 -13.00 0.47
N GLY A 48 -0.56 -11.76 0.62
CA GLY A 48 -1.92 -11.40 0.26
C GLY A 48 -2.22 -11.61 -1.24
N VAL A 49 -1.33 -11.15 -2.11
CA VAL A 49 -1.42 -11.38 -3.57
C VAL A 49 -1.47 -12.89 -3.88
N GLN A 50 -0.60 -13.68 -3.24
CA GLN A 50 -0.55 -15.14 -3.45
C GLN A 50 -1.82 -15.85 -2.95
N MET A 51 -2.38 -15.42 -1.83
CA MET A 51 -3.67 -15.95 -1.35
C MET A 51 -4.80 -15.65 -2.34
N ALA A 52 -4.90 -14.40 -2.81
CA ALA A 52 -5.90 -14.01 -3.82
C ALA A 52 -5.71 -14.77 -5.14
N HIS A 53 -4.46 -14.95 -5.57
CA HIS A 53 -4.15 -15.73 -6.76
C HIS A 53 -4.53 -17.20 -6.62
N LYS A 54 -4.32 -17.81 -5.47
CA LYS A 54 -4.76 -19.19 -5.19
C LYS A 54 -6.29 -19.32 -5.26
N GLU A 55 -7.01 -18.30 -4.86
CA GLU A 55 -8.47 -18.25 -4.91
C GLU A 55 -8.99 -17.97 -6.34
N ALA A 56 -8.39 -17.05 -7.06
CA ALA A 56 -8.81 -16.57 -8.37
C ALA A 56 -7.70 -16.69 -9.43
N GLY A 57 -7.08 -17.86 -9.54
CA GLY A 57 -5.99 -18.16 -10.49
C GLY A 57 -6.42 -18.31 -11.95
N THR A 58 -7.71 -18.10 -12.26
CA THR A 58 -8.25 -18.10 -13.61
C THR A 58 -9.23 -16.92 -13.80
N VAL A 59 -9.22 -16.32 -14.97
CA VAL A 59 -10.15 -15.26 -15.36
C VAL A 59 -10.51 -15.38 -16.84
N LEU A 60 -11.79 -15.24 -17.17
CA LEU A 60 -12.32 -15.41 -18.54
C LEU A 60 -11.90 -16.77 -19.18
N GLY A 61 -11.82 -17.84 -18.36
CA GLY A 61 -11.38 -19.16 -18.80
C GLY A 61 -9.88 -19.31 -19.03
N LYS A 62 -9.07 -18.27 -18.79
CA LYS A 62 -7.62 -18.27 -18.96
C LYS A 62 -6.92 -18.38 -17.61
N LYS A 63 -5.77 -19.08 -17.57
CA LYS A 63 -4.91 -19.12 -16.40
C LYS A 63 -4.28 -17.74 -16.16
N VAL A 64 -4.20 -17.31 -14.90
CA VAL A 64 -3.41 -16.15 -14.51
C VAL A 64 -2.00 -16.61 -14.14
N GLU A 65 -0.99 -15.91 -14.64
CA GLU A 65 0.42 -16.11 -14.25
C GLU A 65 0.93 -14.86 -13.54
N LEU A 66 1.60 -15.06 -12.39
CA LEU A 66 2.24 -13.99 -11.63
C LEU A 66 3.74 -13.94 -11.93
N PHE A 67 4.22 -12.73 -12.22
CA PHE A 67 5.64 -12.42 -12.41
C PHE A 67 6.08 -11.51 -11.27
N VAL A 68 6.77 -12.07 -10.28
CA VAL A 68 7.18 -11.35 -9.08
C VAL A 68 8.62 -10.88 -9.22
N VAL A 69 8.87 -9.59 -8.97
CA VAL A 69 10.19 -8.96 -9.01
C VAL A 69 10.43 -8.18 -7.71
N ASP A 70 11.56 -8.44 -7.06
CA ASP A 70 12.03 -7.70 -5.90
C ASP A 70 12.55 -6.32 -6.32
N ASN A 71 12.03 -5.24 -5.74
CA ASN A 71 12.53 -3.88 -5.95
C ASN A 71 13.59 -3.46 -4.90
N LYS A 72 13.98 -4.36 -4.00
CA LYS A 72 15.05 -4.22 -3.01
C LYS A 72 14.95 -2.97 -2.12
N SER A 73 13.77 -2.42 -1.96
CA SER A 73 13.53 -1.15 -1.25
C SER A 73 14.29 0.07 -1.86
N ASP A 74 14.61 0.02 -3.14
CA ASP A 74 15.41 1.01 -3.86
C ASP A 74 14.64 1.59 -5.07
N LYS A 75 14.71 2.93 -5.27
CA LYS A 75 13.97 3.63 -6.35
C LYS A 75 14.43 3.19 -7.75
N VAL A 76 15.73 2.95 -7.94
CA VAL A 76 16.28 2.54 -9.24
C VAL A 76 15.86 1.10 -9.53
N GLU A 77 15.91 0.22 -8.52
CA GLU A 77 15.48 -1.16 -8.67
C GLU A 77 13.95 -1.26 -8.86
N ALA A 78 13.15 -0.37 -8.26
CA ALA A 78 11.71 -0.30 -8.53
C ALA A 78 11.42 0.05 -10.00
N ALA A 79 12.13 1.03 -10.56
CA ALA A 79 12.05 1.37 -11.97
C ALA A 79 12.48 0.20 -12.86
N ASN A 80 13.60 -0.46 -12.55
CA ASN A 80 14.11 -1.63 -13.29
C ASN A 80 13.13 -2.82 -13.22
N ALA A 81 12.54 -3.08 -12.04
CA ALA A 81 11.56 -4.14 -11.83
C ALA A 81 10.33 -3.94 -12.74
N THR A 82 9.77 -2.73 -12.75
CA THR A 82 8.60 -2.41 -13.59
C THR A 82 8.95 -2.49 -15.07
N LYS A 83 10.10 -1.95 -15.48
CA LYS A 83 10.57 -2.07 -16.87
C LYS A 83 10.71 -3.52 -17.30
N ARG A 84 11.30 -4.38 -16.46
CA ARG A 84 11.40 -5.83 -16.72
C ARG A 84 10.02 -6.47 -16.92
N LEU A 85 9.06 -6.19 -16.01
CA LEU A 85 7.70 -6.73 -16.11
C LEU A 85 7.02 -6.36 -17.43
N ILE A 86 7.22 -5.13 -17.91
CA ILE A 86 6.64 -4.62 -19.15
C ILE A 86 7.36 -5.20 -20.38
N GLU A 87 8.68 -5.04 -20.44
CA GLU A 87 9.44 -5.33 -21.66
C GLU A 87 9.72 -6.82 -21.85
N LYS A 88 10.02 -7.55 -20.78
CA LYS A 88 10.40 -8.97 -20.84
C LYS A 88 9.21 -9.89 -20.60
N GLU A 89 8.47 -9.66 -19.51
CA GLU A 89 7.39 -10.55 -19.10
C GLU A 89 6.06 -10.24 -19.82
N LYS A 90 5.96 -9.05 -20.48
CA LYS A 90 4.79 -8.65 -21.30
C LYS A 90 3.48 -8.72 -20.51
N VAL A 91 3.47 -8.20 -19.28
CA VAL A 91 2.31 -8.23 -18.39
C VAL A 91 1.21 -7.30 -18.88
N GLN A 92 -0.06 -7.63 -18.59
CA GLN A 92 -1.24 -6.83 -18.93
C GLN A 92 -1.65 -5.87 -17.80
N ALA A 93 -1.23 -6.16 -16.56
CA ALA A 93 -1.45 -5.29 -15.40
C ALA A 93 -0.32 -5.51 -14.38
N ILE A 94 -0.12 -4.54 -13.50
CA ILE A 94 0.93 -4.57 -12.48
C ILE A 94 0.33 -4.30 -11.11
N ILE A 95 0.76 -5.03 -10.09
CA ILE A 95 0.51 -4.81 -8.67
C ILE A 95 1.79 -4.26 -8.04
N GLY A 96 1.66 -3.22 -7.25
CA GLY A 96 2.77 -2.69 -6.46
C GLY A 96 2.76 -1.17 -6.36
N THR A 97 3.33 -0.69 -5.34
CA THR A 97 4.23 -1.37 -4.39
C THR A 97 4.01 -0.79 -2.98
N TYR A 98 4.57 -1.47 -1.98
CA TYR A 98 4.71 -0.89 -0.64
C TYR A 98 5.70 0.28 -0.68
N GLY A 99 5.21 1.48 -0.29
CA GLY A 99 6.02 2.69 -0.24
C GLY A 99 5.87 3.61 -1.45
N SER A 100 5.53 4.87 -1.17
CA SER A 100 5.18 5.87 -2.19
C SER A 100 6.33 6.21 -3.14
N SER A 101 7.55 6.38 -2.61
CA SER A 101 8.74 6.69 -3.44
C SER A 101 9.03 5.60 -4.48
N LEU A 102 8.86 4.33 -4.08
CA LEU A 102 9.05 3.17 -4.94
C LEU A 102 7.93 3.07 -5.99
N ALA A 103 6.68 3.35 -5.55
CA ALA A 103 5.51 3.35 -6.44
C ALA A 103 5.61 4.42 -7.53
N MET A 104 6.09 5.62 -7.19
CA MET A 104 6.34 6.69 -8.16
C MET A 104 7.43 6.31 -9.15
N ALA A 105 8.56 5.76 -8.68
CA ALA A 105 9.67 5.37 -9.55
C ALA A 105 9.27 4.28 -10.56
N GLY A 106 8.55 3.24 -10.12
CA GLY A 106 8.03 2.19 -11.01
C GLY A 106 6.89 2.69 -11.88
N GLY A 107 6.00 3.51 -11.32
CA GLY A 107 4.81 4.03 -11.97
C GLY A 107 5.09 4.84 -13.25
N GLU A 108 6.21 5.54 -13.33
CA GLU A 108 6.62 6.25 -14.55
C GLU A 108 6.75 5.30 -15.77
N HIS A 109 7.29 4.10 -15.56
CA HIS A 109 7.39 3.11 -16.64
C HIS A 109 6.03 2.52 -17.02
N SER A 110 5.16 2.26 -16.04
CA SER A 110 3.79 1.78 -16.27
C SER A 110 2.97 2.82 -17.04
N GLU A 111 3.03 4.08 -16.63
CA GLU A 111 2.35 5.20 -17.28
C GLU A 111 2.77 5.36 -18.74
N ASN A 112 4.09 5.41 -18.99
CA ASN A 112 4.64 5.58 -20.33
C ASN A 112 4.34 4.39 -21.27
N ALA A 113 4.22 3.19 -20.73
CA ALA A 113 3.91 1.99 -21.50
C ALA A 113 2.41 1.76 -21.67
N GLY A 114 1.55 2.50 -20.99
CA GLY A 114 0.10 2.31 -21.00
C GLY A 114 -0.35 1.01 -20.32
N ILE A 115 0.41 0.53 -19.32
CA ILE A 115 0.10 -0.67 -18.55
C ILE A 115 -0.50 -0.24 -17.20
N PRO A 116 -1.74 -0.67 -16.86
CA PRO A 116 -2.36 -0.29 -15.60
C PRO A 116 -1.58 -0.87 -14.41
N GLN A 117 -1.29 -0.01 -13.43
CA GLN A 117 -0.66 -0.37 -12.17
C GLN A 117 -1.60 -0.07 -11.01
N VAL A 118 -1.79 -1.03 -10.10
CA VAL A 118 -2.57 -0.87 -8.88
C VAL A 118 -1.63 -0.87 -7.68
N GLY A 119 -1.47 0.29 -7.06
CA GLY A 119 -0.70 0.47 -5.83
C GLY A 119 -1.38 -0.19 -4.63
N THR A 120 -0.59 -0.78 -3.76
CA THR A 120 -1.01 -1.43 -2.51
C THR A 120 -1.07 -0.44 -1.36
N SER A 121 0.05 -0.15 -0.69
CA SER A 121 0.17 0.85 0.37
C SER A 121 1.18 1.95 -0.01
N CYS A 122 0.74 2.83 -0.89
CA CYS A 122 1.53 3.95 -1.42
C CYS A 122 0.66 5.22 -1.43
N THR A 123 0.56 5.86 -0.28
CA THR A 123 -0.47 6.84 0.09
C THR A 123 -0.20 8.28 -0.35
N ASN A 124 1.04 8.61 -0.77
CA ASN A 124 1.35 9.96 -1.25
C ASN A 124 0.52 10.31 -2.49
N PRO A 125 -0.15 11.49 -2.55
CA PRO A 125 -1.00 11.87 -3.70
C PRO A 125 -0.26 11.87 -5.03
N LEU A 126 1.05 12.15 -5.05
CA LEU A 126 1.86 12.20 -6.26
C LEU A 126 1.98 10.85 -6.99
N VAL A 127 1.61 9.75 -6.34
CA VAL A 127 1.62 8.42 -6.97
C VAL A 127 0.66 8.36 -8.16
N THR A 128 -0.55 8.90 -8.01
CA THR A 128 -1.62 8.86 -9.04
C THR A 128 -1.87 10.19 -9.71
N GLN A 129 -1.46 11.31 -9.06
CA GLN A 129 -1.76 12.66 -9.55
C GLN A 129 -1.25 12.88 -10.98
N GLY A 130 -2.18 13.21 -11.89
CA GLY A 130 -1.87 13.47 -13.30
C GLY A 130 -1.55 12.20 -14.11
N LYS A 131 -1.73 11.01 -13.56
CA LYS A 131 -1.49 9.73 -14.21
C LYS A 131 -2.79 9.11 -14.74
N LYS A 132 -2.71 8.45 -15.88
CA LYS A 132 -3.84 7.77 -16.53
C LYS A 132 -3.90 6.29 -16.20
N TYR A 133 -2.74 5.67 -15.99
CA TYR A 133 -2.63 4.21 -15.84
C TYR A 133 -2.30 3.77 -14.42
N ILE A 134 -2.13 4.72 -13.49
CA ILE A 134 -1.78 4.41 -12.10
C ILE A 134 -3.01 4.57 -11.21
N PHE A 135 -3.33 3.51 -10.47
CA PHE A 135 -4.44 3.37 -9.52
C PHE A 135 -3.90 2.92 -8.17
N ARG A 136 -4.73 2.93 -7.13
CA ARG A 136 -4.39 2.34 -5.83
C ARG A 136 -5.64 1.83 -5.09
N VAL A 137 -5.42 0.87 -4.19
CA VAL A 137 -6.48 0.37 -3.29
C VAL A 137 -6.41 0.99 -1.90
N CYS A 138 -5.42 1.83 -1.61
CA CYS A 138 -5.25 2.54 -0.36
C CYS A 138 -5.81 3.97 -0.42
N PHE A 139 -6.13 4.57 0.75
CA PHE A 139 -6.45 6.00 0.87
C PHE A 139 -5.20 6.86 0.60
N ILE A 140 -5.35 8.19 0.69
CA ILE A 140 -4.26 9.14 0.44
C ILE A 140 -3.86 9.94 1.69
N ASP A 141 -2.60 10.39 1.73
CA ASP A 141 -2.01 11.14 2.85
C ASP A 141 -2.74 12.42 3.24
N PRO A 142 -3.37 13.21 2.34
CA PRO A 142 -4.21 14.33 2.75
C PRO A 142 -5.33 13.90 3.71
N PHE A 143 -5.96 12.78 3.43
CA PHE A 143 -7.04 12.23 4.24
C PHE A 143 -6.50 11.61 5.54
N GLN A 144 -5.43 10.82 5.44
CA GLN A 144 -4.74 10.22 6.58
C GLN A 144 -4.18 11.27 7.54
N GLY A 145 -3.45 12.27 7.03
CA GLY A 145 -2.85 13.33 7.83
C GLY A 145 -3.90 14.19 8.54
N ALA A 146 -5.02 14.47 7.86
CA ALA A 146 -6.15 15.16 8.49
C ALA A 146 -6.81 14.29 9.58
N GLY A 147 -6.95 12.98 9.36
CA GLY A 147 -7.47 12.05 10.37
C GLY A 147 -6.60 12.01 11.62
N ALA A 148 -5.28 11.83 11.46
CA ALA A 148 -4.33 11.85 12.56
C ALA A 148 -4.36 13.19 13.33
N ALA A 149 -4.41 14.31 12.61
CA ALA A 149 -4.51 15.65 13.21
C ALA A 149 -5.83 15.85 13.97
N THR A 150 -6.95 15.39 13.41
CA THR A 150 -8.27 15.47 14.06
C THR A 150 -8.27 14.63 15.34
N TYR A 151 -7.72 13.45 15.33
CA TYR A 151 -7.60 12.63 16.52
C TYR A 151 -6.75 13.31 17.59
N ALA A 152 -5.57 13.83 17.23
CA ALA A 152 -4.70 14.54 18.15
C ALA A 152 -5.36 15.80 18.75
N ALA A 153 -5.92 16.66 17.89
CA ALA A 153 -6.43 17.97 18.31
C ALA A 153 -7.80 17.91 19.00
N LYS A 154 -8.74 17.10 18.46
CA LYS A 154 -10.14 17.08 18.92
C LYS A 154 -10.42 15.94 19.89
N THR A 155 -9.89 14.74 19.63
CA THR A 155 -10.15 13.58 20.51
C THR A 155 -9.25 13.60 21.74
N LEU A 156 -7.95 13.85 21.56
CA LEU A 156 -6.99 13.90 22.67
C LEU A 156 -6.80 15.29 23.27
N GLY A 157 -7.30 16.34 22.61
CA GLY A 157 -7.22 17.72 23.10
C GLY A 157 -5.83 18.36 23.04
N PHE A 158 -4.90 17.76 22.28
CA PHE A 158 -3.51 18.22 22.18
C PHE A 158 -3.43 19.56 21.44
N LYS A 159 -2.50 20.41 21.90
CA LYS A 159 -2.28 21.77 21.38
C LYS A 159 -0.89 21.95 20.77
N LYS A 160 0.10 21.17 21.20
CA LYS A 160 1.48 21.25 20.77
C LYS A 160 1.93 19.93 20.18
N ALA A 161 2.36 19.95 18.93
CA ALA A 161 2.94 18.76 18.28
C ALA A 161 4.37 19.04 17.85
N ALA A 162 5.22 18.03 17.98
CA ALA A 162 6.50 17.95 17.29
C ALA A 162 6.42 16.90 16.18
N MET A 163 7.29 17.01 15.18
CA MET A 163 7.40 16.04 14.11
C MET A 163 8.86 15.60 13.92
N LEU A 164 9.07 14.32 13.64
CA LEU A 164 10.36 13.76 13.25
C LEU A 164 10.20 13.07 11.91
N VAL A 165 10.86 13.59 10.86
CA VAL A 165 10.56 13.34 9.44
C VAL A 165 11.75 12.70 8.75
N ASP A 166 11.51 11.59 8.05
CA ASP A 166 12.47 11.00 7.12
C ASP A 166 12.47 11.83 5.82
N VAL A 167 13.53 12.64 5.62
CA VAL A 167 13.61 13.52 4.45
C VAL A 167 14.06 12.81 3.17
N ALA A 168 14.50 11.57 3.23
CA ALA A 168 14.80 10.75 2.06
C ALA A 168 13.54 10.10 1.45
N ASN A 169 12.41 10.17 2.16
CA ASN A 169 11.21 9.43 1.83
C ASN A 169 10.02 10.35 1.53
N ASP A 170 9.49 10.26 0.30
CA ASP A 170 8.39 11.11 -0.15
C ASP A 170 7.07 10.89 0.64
N TYR A 171 6.84 9.66 1.17
CA TYR A 171 5.72 9.39 2.07
C TYR A 171 5.85 10.18 3.37
N SER A 172 6.98 10.08 4.05
CA SER A 172 7.21 10.75 5.34
C SER A 172 7.10 12.27 5.22
N VAL A 173 7.72 12.84 4.18
CA VAL A 173 7.65 14.29 3.89
C VAL A 173 6.21 14.71 3.58
N GLY A 174 5.51 13.96 2.73
CA GLY A 174 4.12 14.25 2.35
C GLY A 174 3.18 14.21 3.54
N LEU A 175 3.14 13.10 4.26
CA LEU A 175 2.23 12.89 5.39
C LEU A 175 2.49 13.91 6.52
N SER A 176 3.75 14.25 6.80
CA SER A 176 4.07 15.28 7.79
C SER A 176 3.49 16.64 7.45
N ASN A 177 3.54 17.02 6.16
CA ASN A 177 2.98 18.28 5.69
C ASN A 177 1.45 18.31 5.81
N PHE A 178 0.76 17.21 5.50
CA PHE A 178 -0.69 17.11 5.64
C PHE A 178 -1.13 17.12 7.10
N PHE A 179 -0.43 16.39 7.98
CA PHE A 179 -0.67 16.46 9.42
C PHE A 179 -0.48 17.89 9.94
N LYS A 180 0.65 18.54 9.66
CA LYS A 180 0.96 19.92 10.05
C LYS A 180 -0.15 20.88 9.60
N LYS A 181 -0.54 20.83 8.31
CA LYS A 181 -1.58 21.70 7.75
C LYS A 181 -2.89 21.54 8.51
N SER A 182 -3.35 20.31 8.71
CA SER A 182 -4.62 20.03 9.38
C SER A 182 -4.57 20.33 10.89
N PHE A 183 -3.49 19.96 11.59
CA PHE A 183 -3.33 20.24 13.02
C PHE A 183 -3.31 21.74 13.30
N THR A 184 -2.61 22.53 12.48
CA THR A 184 -2.58 23.99 12.59
C THR A 184 -3.94 24.62 12.28
N LYS A 185 -4.64 24.15 11.24
CA LYS A 185 -6.02 24.59 10.92
C LYS A 185 -6.98 24.39 12.10
N GLN A 186 -6.76 23.33 12.88
CA GLN A 186 -7.57 23.01 14.08
C GLN A 186 -7.08 23.69 15.37
N GLY A 187 -6.21 24.70 15.26
CA GLY A 187 -5.72 25.51 16.38
C GLY A 187 -4.53 24.92 17.13
N GLY A 188 -3.91 23.86 16.61
CA GLY A 188 -2.68 23.30 17.14
C GLY A 188 -1.44 24.08 16.68
N GLN A 189 -0.34 23.92 17.42
CA GLN A 189 0.97 24.51 17.11
C GLN A 189 2.00 23.40 16.86
N ILE A 190 2.78 23.51 15.77
CA ILE A 190 3.97 22.70 15.59
C ILE A 190 5.14 23.40 16.27
N VAL A 191 5.63 22.83 17.37
CA VAL A 191 6.71 23.40 18.18
C VAL A 191 8.09 23.01 17.71
N ALA A 192 8.23 21.85 17.02
CA ALA A 192 9.47 21.42 16.41
C ALA A 192 9.20 20.55 15.19
N THR A 193 10.05 20.67 14.18
CA THR A 193 10.16 19.72 13.06
C THR A 193 11.62 19.37 12.90
N LEU A 194 11.98 18.13 13.16
CA LEU A 194 13.35 17.62 13.04
C LEU A 194 13.39 16.54 11.97
N ASN A 195 14.55 16.33 11.40
CA ASN A 195 14.76 15.45 10.26
C ASN A 195 15.73 14.32 10.59
N TYR A 196 15.58 13.21 9.88
CA TYR A 196 16.52 12.10 9.81
C TYR A 196 16.56 11.55 8.38
N GLN A 197 17.47 10.61 8.13
CA GLN A 197 17.59 9.90 6.85
C GLN A 197 17.13 8.45 7.01
N SER A 198 16.50 7.89 5.99
CA SER A 198 16.15 6.47 5.95
C SER A 198 17.36 5.60 6.33
N GLY A 199 17.15 4.69 7.27
CA GLY A 199 18.19 3.79 7.78
C GLY A 199 18.99 4.33 8.98
N ASP A 200 18.75 5.56 9.43
CA ASP A 200 19.34 6.06 10.68
C ASP A 200 18.94 5.18 11.86
N GLN A 201 19.87 5.01 12.81
CA GLN A 201 19.69 4.16 14.00
C GLN A 201 19.82 4.95 15.32
N ASP A 202 20.28 6.19 15.26
CA ASP A 202 20.43 7.07 16.43
C ASP A 202 19.67 8.38 16.19
N PHE A 203 18.67 8.60 17.04
CA PHE A 203 17.78 9.75 17.02
C PHE A 203 17.93 10.62 18.29
N THR A 204 18.95 10.34 19.11
CA THR A 204 19.17 10.96 20.43
C THR A 204 19.23 12.49 20.33
N ALA A 205 19.93 13.03 19.33
CA ALA A 205 20.08 14.47 19.15
C ALA A 205 18.76 15.16 18.80
N GLN A 206 17.96 14.54 17.91
CA GLN A 206 16.63 15.05 17.53
C GLN A 206 15.67 14.96 18.72
N LEU A 207 15.60 13.80 19.37
CA LEU A 207 14.71 13.56 20.50
C LEU A 207 15.00 14.47 21.69
N THR A 208 16.27 14.74 22.00
CA THR A 208 16.67 15.68 23.05
C THR A 208 16.12 17.09 22.78
N LYS A 209 16.19 17.58 21.54
CA LYS A 209 15.62 18.87 21.15
C LYS A 209 14.09 18.86 21.25
N ILE A 210 13.44 17.77 20.79
CA ILE A 210 11.99 17.64 20.87
C ILE A 210 11.51 17.65 22.33
N ILE A 211 12.19 16.91 23.22
CA ILE A 211 11.86 16.87 24.65
C ILE A 211 11.92 18.27 25.28
N ALA A 212 12.90 19.09 24.91
CA ALA A 212 13.05 20.46 25.41
C ALA A 212 11.86 21.38 25.04
N GLU A 213 11.21 21.15 23.89
CA GLU A 213 10.03 21.90 23.42
C GLU A 213 8.73 21.51 24.13
N LYS A 214 8.72 20.42 24.89
CA LYS A 214 7.57 19.92 25.66
C LYS A 214 6.28 19.81 24.84
N PRO A 215 6.29 19.07 23.73
CA PRO A 215 5.06 18.83 22.96
C PRO A 215 4.10 17.93 23.72
N ASP A 216 2.79 17.98 23.39
CA ASP A 216 1.81 16.99 23.83
C ASP A 216 1.95 15.68 23.07
N VAL A 217 2.32 15.79 21.79
CA VAL A 217 2.47 14.64 20.88
C VAL A 217 3.69 14.79 19.96
N LEU A 218 4.40 13.70 19.75
CA LEU A 218 5.36 13.55 18.66
C LEU A 218 4.70 12.74 17.53
N PHE A 219 4.56 13.34 16.35
CA PHE A 219 4.09 12.66 15.15
C PHE A 219 5.28 12.17 14.32
N ILE A 220 5.34 10.86 14.07
CA ILE A 220 6.41 10.20 13.32
C ILE A 220 5.83 9.47 12.09
N PRO A 221 5.75 10.12 10.93
CA PRO A 221 5.36 9.47 9.68
C PRO A 221 6.52 8.62 9.15
N SER A 222 6.81 7.55 9.85
CA SER A 222 7.95 6.65 9.64
C SER A 222 7.51 5.28 9.18
N TYR A 223 8.44 4.48 8.69
CA TYR A 223 8.25 3.04 8.62
C TYR A 223 8.48 2.41 10.01
N PHE A 224 7.91 1.21 10.19
CA PHE A 224 7.84 0.58 11.52
C PHE A 224 9.21 0.35 12.17
N ALA A 225 10.26 0.05 11.40
CA ALA A 225 11.58 -0.28 11.94
C ALA A 225 12.23 0.92 12.66
N GLU A 226 12.36 2.05 11.97
CA GLU A 226 12.86 3.29 12.56
C GLU A 226 11.90 3.82 13.64
N GLY A 227 10.60 3.75 13.38
CA GLY A 227 9.58 4.19 14.32
C GLY A 227 9.69 3.48 15.67
N ALA A 228 9.92 2.17 15.68
CA ALA A 228 10.14 1.40 16.90
C ALA A 228 11.42 1.82 17.65
N ILE A 229 12.51 2.10 16.92
CA ILE A 229 13.77 2.59 17.50
C ILE A 229 13.58 3.99 18.08
N ILE A 230 12.92 4.89 17.36
CA ILE A 230 12.58 6.24 17.83
C ILE A 230 11.81 6.17 19.15
N MET A 231 10.80 5.32 19.24
CA MET A 231 10.00 5.15 20.47
C MET A 231 10.83 4.61 21.63
N LYS A 232 11.75 3.65 21.38
CA LYS A 232 12.68 3.16 22.41
C LYS A 232 13.58 4.26 22.95
N GLN A 233 14.23 4.98 22.05
CA GLN A 233 15.16 6.06 22.45
C GLN A 233 14.41 7.22 23.10
N ALA A 234 13.20 7.57 22.64
CA ALA A 234 12.38 8.56 23.31
C ALA A 234 12.08 8.18 24.77
N LYS A 235 11.72 6.91 25.01
CA LYS A 235 11.48 6.41 26.37
C LYS A 235 12.73 6.40 27.22
N GLU A 236 13.86 5.97 26.69
CA GLU A 236 15.18 5.96 27.38
C GLU A 236 15.62 7.37 27.79
N LEU A 237 15.30 8.39 26.96
CA LEU A 237 15.56 9.79 27.24
C LEU A 237 14.52 10.44 28.19
N GLY A 238 13.52 9.67 28.66
CA GLY A 238 12.52 10.17 29.61
C GLY A 238 11.41 11.02 28.96
N ALA A 239 11.13 10.86 27.67
CA ALA A 239 10.03 11.54 27.00
C ALA A 239 8.69 11.21 27.67
N THR A 240 7.86 12.24 27.85
CA THR A 240 6.52 12.14 28.50
C THR A 240 5.37 12.39 27.54
N PHE A 241 5.66 12.90 26.33
CA PHE A 241 4.65 13.14 25.29
C PHE A 241 4.12 11.82 24.70
N LYS A 242 2.93 11.88 24.14
CA LYS A 242 2.39 10.76 23.34
C LYS A 242 3.10 10.66 21.99
N ILE A 243 3.15 9.46 21.43
CA ILE A 243 3.69 9.27 20.07
C ILE A 243 2.57 8.76 19.16
N MET A 244 2.47 9.36 17.98
CA MET A 244 1.53 8.97 16.94
C MET A 244 2.26 8.78 15.62
N GLY A 245 1.72 7.90 14.76
CA GLY A 245 2.29 7.60 13.44
C GLY A 245 1.26 7.39 12.34
N GLY A 246 1.77 7.08 11.15
CA GLY A 246 0.98 6.76 9.98
C GLY A 246 0.78 5.25 9.76
N ASP A 247 0.15 4.90 8.64
CA ASP A 247 -0.18 3.52 8.24
C ASP A 247 1.04 2.61 8.06
N ALA A 248 2.19 3.14 7.64
CA ALA A 248 3.43 2.38 7.50
C ALA A 248 4.00 1.86 8.84
N MET A 249 3.44 2.32 9.97
CA MET A 249 3.72 1.80 11.30
C MET A 249 2.88 0.57 11.65
N ASP A 250 1.87 0.24 10.83
CA ASP A 250 1.02 -0.93 11.03
C ASP A 250 1.74 -2.23 10.66
N ASN A 251 2.55 -2.70 11.58
CA ASN A 251 3.35 -3.89 11.40
C ASN A 251 3.42 -4.68 12.72
N PRO A 252 3.22 -6.03 12.70
CA PRO A 252 3.28 -6.84 13.90
C PRO A 252 4.67 -6.84 14.59
N GLU A 253 5.74 -6.55 13.85
CA GLU A 253 7.09 -6.47 14.42
C GLU A 253 7.29 -5.24 15.31
N ILE A 254 6.44 -4.22 15.24
CA ILE A 254 6.59 -2.99 16.02
C ILE A 254 6.59 -3.27 17.53
N THR A 255 5.76 -4.20 18.00
CA THR A 255 5.68 -4.59 19.41
C THR A 255 6.88 -5.45 19.83
N LYS A 256 7.42 -6.27 18.92
CA LYS A 256 8.61 -7.08 19.18
C LYS A 256 9.88 -6.22 19.29
N ILE A 257 10.06 -5.26 18.37
CA ILE A 257 11.21 -4.36 18.33
C ILE A 257 11.13 -3.33 19.48
N GLY A 258 9.98 -2.67 19.61
CA GLY A 258 9.79 -1.57 20.54
C GLY A 258 9.50 -2.00 21.98
N GLY A 259 9.00 -3.23 22.20
CA GLY A 259 8.69 -3.76 23.52
C GLY A 259 7.75 -2.83 24.31
N LYS A 260 8.12 -2.55 25.58
CA LYS A 260 7.32 -1.63 26.44
C LYS A 260 7.37 -0.16 25.99
N ALA A 261 8.21 0.20 25.03
CA ALA A 261 8.30 1.60 24.58
C ALA A 261 7.17 1.99 23.65
N VAL A 262 6.52 1.03 23.00
CA VAL A 262 5.40 1.28 22.09
C VAL A 262 4.04 1.25 22.79
N GLU A 263 3.99 1.03 24.09
CA GLU A 263 2.74 1.03 24.84
C GLU A 263 2.05 2.40 24.78
N GLY A 264 0.77 2.42 24.39
CA GLY A 264 -0.02 3.63 24.17
C GLY A 264 0.28 4.37 22.86
N PHE A 265 1.15 3.81 21.98
CA PHE A 265 1.34 4.32 20.62
C PHE A 265 0.06 4.19 19.80
N VAL A 266 -0.28 5.24 19.04
CA VAL A 266 -1.44 5.25 18.14
C VAL A 266 -0.96 5.53 16.72
N HIS A 267 -1.49 4.78 15.76
CA HIS A 267 -1.25 5.06 14.36
C HIS A 267 -2.53 4.96 13.52
N THR A 268 -2.54 5.64 12.40
CA THR A 268 -3.58 5.45 11.39
C THR A 268 -3.37 4.13 10.66
N THR A 269 -4.45 3.55 10.16
CA THR A 269 -4.44 2.31 9.38
C THR A 269 -5.60 2.30 8.38
N PHE A 270 -5.62 1.30 7.50
CA PHE A 270 -6.77 1.01 6.64
C PHE A 270 -7.83 0.21 7.41
N PRO A 271 -9.09 0.17 6.95
CA PRO A 271 -10.19 -0.43 7.71
C PRO A 271 -10.14 -1.98 7.69
N TYR A 272 -9.06 -2.53 8.20
CA TYR A 272 -8.90 -3.94 8.49
C TYR A 272 -7.88 -4.16 9.62
N ASP A 273 -8.30 -4.89 10.64
CA ASP A 273 -7.43 -5.47 11.66
C ASP A 273 -8.10 -6.73 12.21
N PRO A 274 -7.37 -7.82 12.51
CA PRO A 274 -7.96 -9.05 13.03
C PRO A 274 -8.66 -8.88 14.39
N SER A 275 -8.39 -7.79 15.11
CA SER A 275 -9.08 -7.45 16.38
C SER A 275 -10.43 -6.76 16.19
N MET A 276 -10.83 -6.42 14.95
CA MET A 276 -12.13 -5.79 14.67
C MET A 276 -13.29 -6.69 15.13
N LYS A 277 -14.27 -6.09 15.82
CA LYS A 277 -15.47 -6.79 16.28
C LYS A 277 -16.40 -7.22 15.15
N GLU A 278 -16.45 -6.37 14.12
CA GLU A 278 -17.28 -6.59 12.93
C GLU A 278 -16.41 -6.51 11.67
N MET A 279 -16.50 -7.52 10.84
CA MET A 279 -15.81 -7.62 9.57
C MET A 279 -16.82 -7.88 8.46
N ASN A 280 -16.58 -7.30 7.27
CA ASN A 280 -17.33 -7.68 6.10
C ASN A 280 -17.04 -9.17 5.71
N PRO A 281 -17.91 -9.82 4.92
CA PRO A 281 -17.74 -11.26 4.59
C PRO A 281 -16.40 -11.58 3.92
N VAL A 282 -15.83 -10.67 3.10
CA VAL A 282 -14.54 -10.87 2.43
C VAL A 282 -13.40 -10.83 3.45
N ALA A 283 -13.41 -9.84 4.35
CA ALA A 283 -12.43 -9.72 5.43
C ALA A 283 -12.46 -10.93 6.37
N LYS A 284 -13.67 -11.39 6.72
CA LYS A 284 -13.83 -12.60 7.55
C LYS A 284 -13.25 -13.82 6.84
N LYS A 285 -13.60 -14.05 5.57
CA LYS A 285 -13.07 -15.17 4.78
C LYS A 285 -11.54 -15.10 4.68
N PHE A 286 -10.97 -13.92 4.37
CA PHE A 286 -9.54 -13.72 4.31
C PHE A 286 -8.86 -14.10 5.63
N THR A 287 -9.41 -13.62 6.76
CA THR A 287 -8.89 -13.92 8.10
C THR A 287 -8.95 -15.43 8.42
N ASP A 288 -10.08 -16.08 8.11
CA ASP A 288 -10.27 -17.51 8.35
C ASP A 288 -9.31 -18.35 7.47
N ASP A 289 -9.11 -17.97 6.22
CA ASP A 289 -8.21 -18.69 5.30
C ASP A 289 -6.73 -18.43 5.62
N TRP A 290 -6.38 -17.23 6.10
CA TRP A 290 -5.05 -16.96 6.64
C TRP A 290 -4.71 -17.91 7.79
N LYS A 291 -5.59 -18.02 8.77
CA LYS A 291 -5.40 -18.90 9.94
C LYS A 291 -5.29 -20.38 9.59
N LYS A 292 -5.84 -20.83 8.46
CA LYS A 292 -5.70 -22.21 7.98
C LYS A 292 -4.35 -22.46 7.31
N THR A 293 -3.71 -21.44 6.77
CA THR A 293 -2.52 -21.55 5.91
C THR A 293 -1.24 -21.09 6.59
N HIS A 294 -1.35 -20.38 7.70
CA HIS A 294 -0.21 -19.83 8.45
C HIS A 294 -0.19 -20.38 9.89
N SER A 295 0.96 -20.29 10.53
CA SER A 295 1.11 -20.66 11.94
C SER A 295 0.29 -19.73 12.86
N ALA A 296 -0.10 -20.23 14.03
CA ALA A 296 -0.97 -19.50 14.96
C ALA A 296 -0.37 -18.17 15.50
N ASP A 297 0.93 -18.04 15.44
CA ASP A 297 1.68 -16.81 15.83
C ASP A 297 1.78 -15.78 14.71
N LYS A 298 1.36 -16.13 13.49
CA LYS A 298 1.36 -15.22 12.33
C LYS A 298 -0.03 -14.67 12.06
N GLU A 299 -0.35 -13.59 12.74
CA GLU A 299 -1.64 -12.91 12.55
C GLU A 299 -1.74 -12.28 11.14
N PRO A 300 -2.93 -12.27 10.52
CA PRO A 300 -3.16 -11.55 9.29
C PRO A 300 -2.96 -10.04 9.52
N ASN A 301 -2.41 -9.37 8.52
CA ASN A 301 -2.04 -7.96 8.61
C ASN A 301 -2.70 -7.15 7.49
N VAL A 302 -2.90 -5.86 7.71
CA VAL A 302 -3.51 -4.95 6.73
C VAL A 302 -2.72 -4.87 5.42
N ASN A 303 -1.39 -5.00 5.46
CA ASN A 303 -0.58 -5.02 4.23
C ASN A 303 -0.90 -6.25 3.37
N ALA A 304 -1.05 -7.43 4.00
CA ALA A 304 -1.51 -8.62 3.29
C ALA A 304 -2.93 -8.43 2.72
N ALA A 305 -3.81 -7.78 3.46
CA ALA A 305 -5.16 -7.45 2.99
C ALA A 305 -5.13 -6.52 1.76
N LEU A 306 -4.26 -5.50 1.73
CA LEU A 306 -4.09 -4.61 0.58
C LEU A 306 -3.50 -5.33 -0.65
N GLY A 307 -2.54 -6.24 -0.44
CA GLY A 307 -2.03 -7.09 -1.52
C GLY A 307 -3.13 -7.98 -2.13
N TYR A 308 -3.97 -8.57 -1.27
CA TYR A 308 -5.14 -9.35 -1.69
C TYR A 308 -6.13 -8.49 -2.48
N ASP A 309 -6.48 -7.31 -1.98
CA ASP A 309 -7.41 -6.39 -2.64
C ASP A 309 -6.90 -5.89 -3.98
N ALA A 310 -5.59 -5.59 -4.09
CA ALA A 310 -4.96 -5.15 -5.34
C ALA A 310 -5.03 -6.21 -6.44
N TYR A 311 -4.84 -7.49 -6.08
CA TYR A 311 -5.02 -8.58 -7.02
C TYR A 311 -6.48 -8.73 -7.43
N MET A 312 -7.41 -8.78 -6.46
CA MET A 312 -8.82 -9.05 -6.71
C MET A 312 -9.51 -7.94 -7.51
N ILE A 313 -9.14 -6.67 -7.31
CA ILE A 313 -9.70 -5.55 -8.10
C ILE A 313 -9.24 -5.60 -9.56
N ILE A 314 -8.01 -6.07 -9.84
CA ILE A 314 -7.54 -6.32 -11.21
C ILE A 314 -8.35 -7.45 -11.86
N ILE A 315 -8.55 -8.56 -11.15
CA ILE A 315 -9.36 -9.69 -11.65
C ILE A 315 -10.80 -9.26 -11.93
N ASP A 316 -11.40 -8.46 -11.04
CA ASP A 316 -12.72 -7.88 -11.25
C ASP A 316 -12.77 -6.96 -12.49
N ALA A 317 -11.77 -6.08 -12.63
CA ALA A 317 -11.66 -5.20 -13.79
C ALA A 317 -11.53 -5.98 -15.12
N ILE A 318 -10.74 -7.06 -15.15
CA ILE A 318 -10.62 -7.94 -16.32
C ILE A 318 -11.96 -8.61 -16.64
N LYS A 319 -12.71 -9.09 -15.62
CA LYS A 319 -14.05 -9.68 -15.81
C LYS A 319 -15.02 -8.68 -16.40
N ARG A 320 -15.07 -7.46 -15.85
CA ARG A 320 -15.95 -6.38 -16.36
C ARG A 320 -15.56 -5.92 -17.76
N ALA A 321 -14.26 -5.89 -18.07
CA ALA A 321 -13.74 -5.55 -19.40
C ALA A 321 -14.01 -6.64 -20.45
N GLY A 322 -14.24 -7.89 -20.04
CA GLY A 322 -14.43 -9.04 -20.93
C GLY A 322 -13.17 -9.48 -21.68
N LYS A 323 -12.03 -8.85 -21.41
CA LYS A 323 -10.71 -9.16 -22.02
C LYS A 323 -9.55 -8.66 -21.13
N ALA A 324 -8.40 -9.32 -21.24
CA ALA A 324 -7.18 -8.94 -20.54
C ALA A 324 -6.29 -8.01 -21.41
N ASP A 325 -6.86 -6.91 -21.86
CA ASP A 325 -6.20 -5.85 -22.63
C ASP A 325 -5.88 -4.67 -21.71
N PRO A 326 -4.66 -4.12 -21.68
CA PRO A 326 -4.29 -3.06 -20.75
C PRO A 326 -5.20 -1.83 -20.78
N ALA A 327 -5.60 -1.36 -21.96
CA ALA A 327 -6.48 -0.19 -22.08
C ALA A 327 -7.90 -0.49 -21.56
N ALA A 328 -8.40 -1.70 -21.81
CA ALA A 328 -9.72 -2.13 -21.32
C ALA A 328 -9.71 -2.32 -19.78
N ILE A 329 -8.63 -2.88 -19.23
CA ILE A 329 -8.42 -3.02 -17.77
C ILE A 329 -8.37 -1.62 -17.13
N THR A 330 -7.59 -0.69 -17.71
CA THR A 330 -7.49 0.71 -17.25
C THR A 330 -8.86 1.37 -17.16
N LYS A 331 -9.67 1.25 -18.22
CA LYS A 331 -11.03 1.80 -18.23
C LYS A 331 -11.89 1.17 -17.14
N ALA A 332 -11.86 -0.16 -17.01
CA ALA A 332 -12.64 -0.87 -16.01
C ALA A 332 -12.20 -0.53 -14.57
N LEU A 333 -10.89 -0.32 -14.31
CA LEU A 333 -10.39 0.14 -13.02
C LEU A 333 -10.92 1.55 -12.69
N ALA A 334 -10.86 2.49 -13.63
CA ALA A 334 -11.37 3.85 -13.44
C ALA A 334 -12.90 3.90 -13.17
N GLU A 335 -13.65 2.94 -13.68
CA GLU A 335 -15.10 2.81 -13.49
C GLU A 335 -15.46 1.99 -12.23
N THR A 336 -14.51 1.60 -11.40
CA THR A 336 -14.76 0.77 -10.21
C THR A 336 -15.55 1.55 -9.15
N LYS A 337 -16.70 1.03 -8.75
CA LYS A 337 -17.57 1.59 -7.70
C LYS A 337 -18.02 0.48 -6.76
N GLY A 338 -17.75 0.68 -5.46
CA GLY A 338 -18.24 -0.21 -4.41
C GLY A 338 -17.67 -1.63 -4.48
N PHE A 339 -16.46 -1.82 -5.03
CA PHE A 339 -15.76 -3.11 -4.98
C PHE A 339 -15.51 -3.48 -3.52
N VAL A 340 -16.06 -4.63 -3.07
CA VAL A 340 -15.90 -5.09 -1.68
C VAL A 340 -14.64 -5.94 -1.57
N GLY A 341 -13.61 -5.37 -0.94
CA GLY A 341 -12.36 -6.05 -0.60
C GLY A 341 -12.27 -6.38 0.90
N VAL A 342 -11.12 -6.91 1.29
CA VAL A 342 -10.78 -7.18 2.70
C VAL A 342 -10.76 -5.86 3.49
N THR A 343 -10.16 -4.82 2.91
CA THR A 343 -10.05 -3.48 3.52
C THR A 343 -11.30 -2.61 3.27
N GLY A 344 -12.48 -3.23 3.15
CA GLY A 344 -13.75 -2.54 2.94
C GLY A 344 -14.10 -2.27 1.50
N ALA A 345 -15.16 -1.48 1.28
CA ALA A 345 -15.59 -1.08 -0.05
C ALA A 345 -14.61 -0.08 -0.67
N THR A 346 -14.29 -0.28 -1.95
CA THR A 346 -13.41 0.58 -2.74
C THR A 346 -14.16 1.19 -3.90
N THR A 347 -14.22 2.50 -3.94
CA THR A 347 -14.61 3.29 -5.13
C THR A 347 -13.38 4.03 -5.60
N ILE A 348 -13.04 3.89 -6.87
CA ILE A 348 -11.94 4.64 -7.49
C ILE A 348 -12.49 5.99 -7.94
N ASN A 349 -11.90 7.07 -7.44
CA ASN A 349 -12.31 8.43 -7.77
C ASN A 349 -11.63 8.95 -9.06
N GLU A 350 -11.88 10.19 -9.43
CA GLU A 350 -11.38 10.82 -10.65
C GLU A 350 -9.85 10.98 -10.68
N THR A 351 -9.19 10.95 -9.51
CA THR A 351 -7.73 10.98 -9.38
C THR A 351 -7.10 9.60 -9.23
N HIS A 352 -7.89 8.54 -9.47
CA HIS A 352 -7.51 7.13 -9.40
C HIS A 352 -7.15 6.64 -7.98
N ASP A 353 -7.64 7.34 -6.96
CA ASP A 353 -7.46 6.98 -5.56
C ASP A 353 -8.66 6.20 -5.05
N ALA A 354 -8.43 5.32 -4.09
CA ALA A 354 -9.52 4.65 -3.38
C ALA A 354 -10.09 5.55 -2.29
N GLU A 355 -11.39 5.73 -2.29
CA GLU A 355 -12.11 6.36 -1.20
C GLU A 355 -12.33 5.34 -0.09
N LYS A 356 -11.68 5.55 1.06
CA LYS A 356 -11.73 4.68 2.23
C LYS A 356 -11.66 5.48 3.52
N PRO A 357 -12.31 5.02 4.61
CA PRO A 357 -12.15 5.64 5.93
C PRO A 357 -10.72 5.44 6.47
N VAL A 358 -10.34 6.26 7.43
CA VAL A 358 -9.09 6.14 8.20
C VAL A 358 -9.38 5.38 9.48
N GLY A 359 -8.81 4.19 9.62
CA GLY A 359 -8.81 3.44 10.86
C GLY A 359 -7.74 3.94 11.84
N LEU A 360 -7.93 3.63 13.10
CA LEU A 360 -6.98 3.88 14.17
C LEU A 360 -6.68 2.60 14.92
N VAL A 361 -5.40 2.36 15.17
CA VAL A 361 -4.89 1.28 16.01
C VAL A 361 -4.11 1.87 17.18
N MET A 362 -4.30 1.30 18.35
CA MET A 362 -3.53 1.61 19.56
C MET A 362 -2.81 0.34 20.05
N ILE A 363 -1.61 0.49 20.56
CA ILE A 363 -0.93 -0.59 21.28
C ILE A 363 -1.38 -0.55 22.73
N GLN A 364 -2.04 -1.61 23.21
CA GLN A 364 -2.52 -1.78 24.58
C GLN A 364 -2.10 -3.17 25.09
N ASP A 365 -1.50 -3.21 26.26
CA ASP A 365 -0.99 -4.45 26.88
C ASP A 365 -0.11 -5.28 25.90
N GLY A 366 0.73 -4.57 25.13
CA GLY A 366 1.63 -5.14 24.13
C GLY A 366 0.93 -5.68 22.87
N LYS A 367 -0.36 -5.42 22.67
CA LYS A 367 -1.14 -5.89 21.51
C LYS A 367 -1.69 -4.72 20.71
N LYS A 368 -1.82 -4.94 19.42
CA LYS A 368 -2.56 -4.04 18.53
C LYS A 368 -4.05 -4.17 18.80
N VAL A 369 -4.73 -3.05 18.96
CA VAL A 369 -6.18 -2.97 19.16
C VAL A 369 -6.76 -1.95 18.19
N TYR A 370 -7.65 -2.39 17.30
CA TYR A 370 -8.40 -1.49 16.43
C TYR A 370 -9.41 -0.68 17.27
N THR A 371 -9.25 0.63 17.28
CA THR A 371 -10.07 1.51 18.14
C THR A 371 -11.25 2.14 17.41
N GLY A 372 -11.33 1.98 16.09
CA GLY A 372 -12.40 2.50 15.25
C GLY A 372 -11.88 3.34 14.08
N GLU A 373 -12.79 4.05 13.45
CA GLU A 373 -12.52 4.96 12.33
C GLU A 373 -12.62 6.40 12.76
N ILE A 374 -11.85 7.27 12.11
CA ILE A 374 -11.94 8.72 12.30
C ILE A 374 -12.38 9.39 11.02
N THR A 375 -13.33 10.30 11.14
CA THR A 375 -13.71 11.21 10.05
C THR A 375 -12.78 12.43 10.09
N PRO A 376 -11.96 12.64 9.06
CA PRO A 376 -11.07 13.79 8.99
C PRO A 376 -11.83 15.11 8.91
N ASP A 377 -11.31 16.15 9.59
CA ASP A 377 -11.72 17.55 9.38
C ASP A 377 -10.76 18.16 8.34
N LEU A 378 -11.23 18.19 7.08
CA LEU A 378 -10.45 18.60 5.90
C LEU A 378 -10.34 20.12 5.72
#